data_59ec1d1a0f4ef8d8652178bfd40c502f
#
_entry.id   59ec1d1a0f4ef8d8652178bfd40c502f
#
_cell.length_a   1.000
_cell.length_b   1.000
_cell.length_c   1.000
_cell.angle_alpha   90.00
_cell.angle_beta   90.00
_cell.angle_gamma   90.00
#
_symmetry.space_group_name_H-M   'P 1'
#
loop_
_entity.id
_entity.type
_entity.pdbx_description
1 polymer ?
#
loop_
_entity_poly.entity_id
_entity_poly.type
_entity_poly.pdbx_seq_one_letter_code
_entity_poly.pdbx_strand_id
1 'polypeptide(L)'
;SDIRRMHMLLDLLKTQGVKAALGFLEKAEDDGRSGERVTNRFLAIPVVHNFRISARDVGELHPKSQKVIDMVGEKIEDNPSTRILIFTEYRYTVNNLIQSLSDIDGVRVSKFIGQSTSGKQKGMTQKQQLARLEEFRSGEVNVLVATSVGEEGLDVPAADLVLMYEPVPSAIRSIQRRGRTARQRSGTVKTLIANDTRDQYVSRAAEIRERKMYSNLADIEQQKQKRLDFRTNM
;
A
#
# COMPACT_ATOMS: atom_id res chain seq x y z
N SER A 1 -17.97 -16.20 5.84
CA SER A 1 -19.41 -15.91 5.85
C SER A 1 -19.68 -14.68 4.97
N ASP A 2 -20.90 -14.56 4.46
CA ASP A 2 -21.32 -13.44 3.59
C ASP A 2 -21.20 -12.09 4.31
N ILE A 3 -21.42 -12.06 5.62
CA ILE A 3 -21.22 -10.87 6.45
C ILE A 3 -19.77 -10.36 6.34
N ARG A 4 -18.77 -11.22 6.45
CA ARG A 4 -17.37 -10.81 6.32
C ARG A 4 -17.05 -10.28 4.93
N ARG A 5 -17.59 -10.91 3.87
CA ARG A 5 -17.41 -10.43 2.49
C ARG A 5 -18.09 -9.09 2.27
N MET A 6 -19.28 -8.88 2.85
CA MET A 6 -19.96 -7.59 2.80
C MET A 6 -19.16 -6.49 3.51
N HIS A 7 -18.65 -6.76 4.71
CA HIS A 7 -17.78 -5.83 5.40
C HIS A 7 -16.52 -5.49 4.58
N MET A 8 -15.88 -6.51 3.99
CA MET A 8 -14.71 -6.30 3.13
C MET A 8 -15.05 -5.44 1.91
N LEU A 9 -16.17 -5.68 1.26
CA LEU A 9 -16.65 -4.88 0.12
C LEU A 9 -16.87 -3.41 0.52
N LEU A 10 -17.52 -3.17 1.65
CA LEU A 10 -17.78 -1.82 2.19
C LEU A 10 -16.49 -1.13 2.60
N ASP A 11 -15.57 -1.84 3.25
CA ASP A 11 -14.26 -1.29 3.62
C ASP A 11 -13.45 -0.90 2.37
N LEU A 12 -13.45 -1.73 1.33
CA LEU A 12 -12.80 -1.41 0.06
C LEU A 12 -13.41 -0.19 -0.61
N LEU A 13 -14.74 -0.09 -0.64
CA LEU A 13 -15.41 1.09 -1.19
C LEU A 13 -15.01 2.37 -0.44
N LYS A 14 -14.99 2.32 0.88
CA LYS A 14 -14.70 3.47 1.74
C LYS A 14 -13.23 3.88 1.79
N THR A 15 -12.31 2.95 1.56
CA THR A 15 -10.87 3.18 1.76
C THR A 15 -10.03 3.07 0.49
N GLN A 16 -10.53 2.39 -0.54
CA GLN A 16 -9.79 2.11 -1.78
C GLN A 16 -10.49 2.60 -3.04
N GLY A 17 -11.84 2.69 -3.00
CA GLY A 17 -12.66 3.16 -4.10
C GLY A 17 -13.40 2.07 -4.88
N VAL A 18 -14.11 2.52 -5.92
CA VAL A 18 -15.03 1.67 -6.71
C VAL A 18 -14.27 0.58 -7.45
N LYS A 19 -13.16 0.91 -8.09
CA LYS A 19 -12.38 -0.06 -8.88
C LYS A 19 -11.79 -1.19 -8.02
N ALA A 20 -11.36 -0.87 -6.80
CA ALA A 20 -10.86 -1.88 -5.86
C ALA A 20 -11.99 -2.81 -5.39
N ALA A 21 -13.18 -2.26 -5.13
CA ALA A 21 -14.38 -3.02 -4.76
C ALA A 21 -14.84 -3.94 -5.89
N LEU A 22 -14.86 -3.44 -7.14
CA LEU A 22 -15.15 -4.27 -8.32
C LEU A 22 -14.14 -5.39 -8.50
N GLY A 23 -12.84 -5.10 -8.36
CA GLY A 23 -11.80 -6.12 -8.46
C GLY A 23 -11.91 -7.21 -7.39
N PHE A 24 -12.38 -6.89 -6.19
CA PHE A 24 -12.72 -7.89 -5.18
C PHE A 24 -13.88 -8.79 -5.64
N LEU A 25 -14.92 -8.23 -6.26
CA LEU A 25 -16.06 -8.99 -6.78
C LEU A 25 -15.67 -9.84 -8.00
N GLU A 26 -14.82 -9.34 -8.89
CA GLU A 26 -14.28 -10.10 -10.03
C GLU A 26 -13.49 -11.32 -9.57
N LYS A 27 -12.62 -11.15 -8.56
CA LYS A 27 -11.91 -12.27 -7.96
C LYS A 27 -12.89 -13.29 -7.37
N ALA A 28 -13.91 -12.82 -6.64
CA ALA A 28 -14.94 -13.69 -6.09
C ALA A 28 -15.71 -14.43 -7.21
N GLU A 29 -15.94 -13.80 -8.37
CA GLU A 29 -16.56 -14.44 -9.52
C GLU A 29 -15.69 -15.56 -10.10
N ASP A 30 -14.39 -15.32 -10.23
CA ASP A 30 -13.45 -16.35 -10.70
C ASP A 30 -13.37 -17.55 -9.73
N ASP A 31 -13.33 -17.29 -8.42
CA ASP A 31 -13.39 -18.31 -7.38
C ASP A 31 -14.74 -19.09 -7.44
N GLY A 32 -15.85 -18.40 -7.68
CA GLY A 32 -17.18 -19.00 -7.84
C GLY A 32 -17.29 -19.91 -9.08
N ARG A 33 -16.68 -19.53 -10.19
CA ARG A 33 -16.59 -20.38 -11.42
C ARG A 33 -15.78 -21.65 -11.16
N SER A 34 -14.83 -21.61 -10.23
CA SER A 34 -14.06 -22.78 -9.79
C SER A 34 -14.88 -23.72 -8.88
N GLY A 35 -16.17 -23.45 -8.63
CA GLY A 35 -17.09 -24.32 -7.89
C GLY A 35 -17.33 -23.93 -6.43
N GLU A 36 -16.88 -22.77 -5.98
CA GLU A 36 -17.06 -22.32 -4.59
C GLU A 36 -18.51 -21.83 -4.36
N ARG A 37 -19.41 -22.72 -3.91
CA ARG A 37 -20.85 -22.44 -3.70
C ARG A 37 -21.14 -21.23 -2.80
N VAL A 38 -20.31 -21.04 -1.76
CA VAL A 38 -20.48 -19.93 -0.79
C VAL A 38 -20.23 -18.57 -1.48
N THR A 39 -19.31 -18.52 -2.40
CA THR A 39 -18.98 -17.33 -3.16
C THR A 39 -20.09 -16.98 -4.15
N ASN A 40 -20.63 -17.98 -4.86
CA ASN A 40 -21.76 -17.79 -5.76
C ASN A 40 -23.01 -17.25 -5.03
N ARG A 41 -23.27 -17.73 -3.81
CA ARG A 41 -24.35 -17.21 -2.97
C ARG A 41 -24.14 -15.73 -2.61
N PHE A 42 -22.91 -15.32 -2.26
CA PHE A 42 -22.58 -13.93 -1.96
C PHE A 42 -22.81 -13.03 -3.17
N LEU A 43 -22.37 -13.44 -4.35
CA LEU A 43 -22.53 -12.68 -5.59
C LEU A 43 -24.00 -12.56 -6.04
N ALA A 44 -24.87 -13.50 -5.64
CA ALA A 44 -26.29 -13.49 -5.91
C ALA A 44 -27.09 -12.59 -4.96
N ILE A 45 -26.49 -12.03 -3.90
CA ILE A 45 -27.17 -11.07 -3.03
C ILE A 45 -27.58 -9.85 -3.88
N PRO A 46 -28.87 -9.45 -3.90
CA PRO A 46 -29.36 -8.43 -4.83
C PRO A 46 -28.54 -7.11 -4.81
N VAL A 47 -28.19 -6.61 -3.63
CA VAL A 47 -27.40 -5.38 -3.52
C VAL A 47 -25.98 -5.53 -4.09
N VAL A 48 -25.34 -6.69 -3.93
CA VAL A 48 -24.00 -6.99 -4.50
C VAL A 48 -24.10 -7.11 -6.01
N HIS A 49 -25.11 -7.83 -6.50
CA HIS A 49 -25.34 -7.99 -7.93
C HIS A 49 -25.59 -6.65 -8.63
N ASN A 50 -26.49 -5.84 -8.08
CA ASN A 50 -26.81 -4.52 -8.63
C ASN A 50 -25.62 -3.58 -8.60
N PHE A 51 -24.88 -3.54 -7.49
CA PHE A 51 -23.64 -2.76 -7.41
C PHE A 51 -22.64 -3.17 -8.49
N ARG A 52 -22.43 -4.47 -8.68
CA ARG A 52 -21.49 -4.99 -9.69
C ARG A 52 -21.86 -4.53 -11.11
N ILE A 53 -23.13 -4.44 -11.43
CA ILE A 53 -23.60 -4.00 -12.76
C ILE A 53 -23.44 -2.49 -12.89
N SER A 54 -23.99 -1.72 -11.94
CA SER A 54 -24.05 -0.26 -12.04
C SER A 54 -22.68 0.43 -11.87
N ALA A 55 -21.73 -0.22 -11.18
CA ALA A 55 -20.41 0.35 -10.94
C ALA A 55 -19.37 0.09 -12.05
N ARG A 56 -19.69 -0.76 -13.05
CA ARG A 56 -18.72 -1.13 -14.11
C ARG A 56 -18.21 0.06 -14.91
N ASP A 57 -19.12 0.96 -15.24
CA ASP A 57 -18.85 2.12 -16.08
C ASP A 57 -18.52 3.38 -15.27
N VAL A 58 -18.49 3.25 -13.94
CA VAL A 58 -18.15 4.33 -13.04
C VAL A 58 -16.62 4.47 -12.97
N GLY A 59 -16.12 5.68 -13.18
CA GLY A 59 -14.70 6.00 -12.99
C GLY A 59 -14.28 5.89 -11.51
N GLU A 60 -13.00 5.99 -11.24
CA GLU A 60 -12.51 6.05 -9.86
C GLU A 60 -12.88 7.41 -9.23
N LEU A 61 -13.61 7.35 -8.13
CA LEU A 61 -14.11 8.53 -7.43
C LEU A 61 -13.47 8.73 -6.05
N HIS A 62 -12.58 7.85 -5.63
CA HIS A 62 -12.05 7.91 -4.28
C HIS A 62 -11.09 9.08 -4.09
N PRO A 63 -11.30 9.96 -3.08
CA PRO A 63 -10.47 11.16 -2.88
C PRO A 63 -8.98 10.88 -2.69
N LYS A 64 -8.61 9.71 -2.14
CA LYS A 64 -7.19 9.34 -2.00
C LYS A 64 -6.49 9.18 -3.35
N SER A 65 -7.16 8.61 -4.35
CA SER A 65 -6.60 8.48 -5.69
C SER A 65 -6.29 9.84 -6.30
N GLN A 66 -7.24 10.78 -6.21
CA GLN A 66 -7.02 12.16 -6.66
C GLN A 66 -5.87 12.81 -5.89
N LYS A 67 -5.84 12.65 -4.57
CA LYS A 67 -4.76 13.23 -3.74
C LYS A 67 -3.37 12.69 -4.10
N VAL A 68 -3.26 11.41 -4.47
CA VAL A 68 -2.01 10.84 -4.97
C VAL A 68 -1.61 11.50 -6.30
N ILE A 69 -2.56 11.63 -7.23
CA ILE A 69 -2.33 12.27 -8.54
C ILE A 69 -1.80 13.69 -8.35
N ASP A 70 -2.49 14.50 -7.52
CA ASP A 70 -2.09 15.87 -7.22
C ASP A 70 -0.67 15.94 -6.64
N MET A 71 -0.40 15.13 -5.61
CA MET A 71 0.90 15.12 -4.92
C MET A 71 2.05 14.64 -5.80
N VAL A 72 1.81 13.67 -6.68
CA VAL A 72 2.81 13.19 -7.63
C VAL A 72 3.06 14.24 -8.70
N GLY A 73 1.99 14.82 -9.28
CA GLY A 73 2.08 15.88 -10.28
C GLY A 73 2.88 17.07 -9.76
N GLU A 74 2.48 17.65 -8.62
CA GLU A 74 3.18 18.76 -7.97
C GLU A 74 4.68 18.45 -7.76
N LYS A 75 5.01 17.25 -7.29
CA LYS A 75 6.41 16.88 -7.00
C LYS A 75 7.26 16.68 -8.25
N ILE A 76 6.70 16.13 -9.32
CA ILE A 76 7.41 15.95 -10.58
C ILE A 76 7.54 17.27 -11.34
N GLU A 77 6.53 18.15 -11.27
CA GLU A 77 6.59 19.49 -11.81
C GLU A 77 7.68 20.33 -11.12
N ASP A 78 7.72 20.31 -9.78
CA ASP A 78 8.76 20.98 -8.98
C ASP A 78 10.18 20.46 -9.30
N ASN A 79 10.33 19.15 -9.47
CA ASN A 79 11.62 18.52 -9.77
C ASN A 79 11.44 17.20 -10.52
N PRO A 80 11.67 17.16 -11.84
CA PRO A 80 11.53 15.94 -12.66
C PRO A 80 12.44 14.77 -12.26
N SER A 81 13.47 15.01 -11.46
CA SER A 81 14.36 13.97 -10.94
C SER A 81 13.87 13.34 -9.64
N THR A 82 12.75 13.82 -9.09
CA THR A 82 12.14 13.29 -7.86
C THR A 82 11.78 11.82 -8.03
N ARG A 83 12.13 11.00 -7.03
CA ARG A 83 11.74 9.60 -6.94
C ARG A 83 10.64 9.42 -5.91
N ILE A 84 9.55 8.80 -6.34
CA ILE A 84 8.36 8.62 -5.52
C ILE A 84 8.06 7.13 -5.39
N LEU A 85 7.87 6.68 -4.15
CA LEU A 85 7.48 5.32 -3.83
C LEU A 85 6.09 5.33 -3.20
N ILE A 86 5.15 4.61 -3.80
CA ILE A 86 3.77 4.52 -3.33
C ILE A 86 3.52 3.09 -2.86
N PHE A 87 3.13 2.92 -1.60
CA PHE A 87 2.74 1.63 -1.05
C PHE A 87 1.23 1.51 -0.92
N THR A 88 0.70 0.37 -1.35
CA THR A 88 -0.69 -0.02 -1.11
C THR A 88 -0.78 -1.52 -0.82
N GLU A 89 -1.79 -1.97 -0.10
CA GLU A 89 -2.03 -3.37 0.22
C GLU A 89 -2.62 -4.15 -0.98
N TYR A 90 -3.34 -3.44 -1.87
CA TYR A 90 -4.18 -4.07 -2.88
C TYR A 90 -3.63 -3.91 -4.30
N ARG A 91 -3.50 -5.02 -5.03
CA ARG A 91 -3.07 -5.01 -6.44
C ARG A 91 -4.02 -4.23 -7.36
N TYR A 92 -5.29 -4.19 -7.04
CA TYR A 92 -6.27 -3.39 -7.77
C TYR A 92 -5.95 -1.91 -7.69
N THR A 93 -5.60 -1.45 -6.48
CA THR A 93 -5.17 -0.07 -6.25
C THR A 93 -3.87 0.23 -7.00
N VAL A 94 -2.90 -0.70 -7.03
CA VAL A 94 -1.69 -0.56 -7.85
C VAL A 94 -2.04 -0.31 -9.32
N ASN A 95 -2.87 -1.16 -9.91
CA ASN A 95 -3.22 -1.05 -11.33
C ASN A 95 -3.98 0.26 -11.63
N ASN A 96 -4.89 0.66 -10.74
CA ASN A 96 -5.64 1.89 -10.87
C ASN A 96 -4.73 3.12 -10.79
N LEU A 97 -3.83 3.17 -9.81
CA LEU A 97 -2.88 4.28 -9.67
C LEU A 97 -1.93 4.37 -10.87
N ILE A 98 -1.43 3.24 -11.38
CA ILE A 98 -0.59 3.24 -12.58
C ILE A 98 -1.34 3.85 -13.76
N GLN A 99 -2.57 3.44 -14.01
CA GLN A 99 -3.38 3.99 -15.10
C GLN A 99 -3.53 5.50 -14.97
N SER A 100 -3.90 6.00 -13.78
CA SER A 100 -4.12 7.43 -13.56
C SER A 100 -2.83 8.25 -13.56
N LEU A 101 -1.71 7.69 -13.10
CA LEU A 101 -0.42 8.38 -13.05
C LEU A 101 0.30 8.40 -14.39
N SER A 102 0.01 7.45 -15.28
CA SER A 102 0.62 7.38 -16.62
C SER A 102 0.23 8.56 -17.53
N ASP A 103 -0.87 9.24 -17.22
CA ASP A 103 -1.38 10.38 -17.99
C ASP A 103 -0.74 11.73 -17.55
N ILE A 104 0.10 11.70 -16.49
CA ILE A 104 0.75 12.93 -15.98
C ILE A 104 2.07 13.13 -16.71
N ASP A 105 2.27 14.33 -17.23
CA ASP A 105 3.50 14.70 -17.92
C ASP A 105 4.73 14.56 -17.00
N GLY A 106 5.82 14.02 -17.53
CA GLY A 106 7.05 13.78 -16.79
C GLY A 106 7.01 12.57 -15.82
N VAL A 107 5.86 11.93 -15.61
CA VAL A 107 5.73 10.72 -14.79
C VAL A 107 6.05 9.47 -15.61
N ARG A 108 7.01 8.69 -15.11
CA ARG A 108 7.39 7.37 -15.63
C ARG A 108 7.11 6.34 -14.53
N VAL A 109 5.84 5.88 -14.50
CA VAL A 109 5.35 5.00 -13.44
C VAL A 109 5.53 3.52 -13.77
N SER A 110 5.85 2.71 -12.78
CA SER A 110 5.88 1.26 -12.89
C SER A 110 5.34 0.58 -11.64
N LYS A 111 4.93 -0.70 -11.80
CA LYS A 111 4.45 -1.53 -10.70
C LYS A 111 5.54 -2.38 -10.09
N PHE A 112 5.41 -2.61 -8.79
CA PHE A 112 6.26 -3.52 -8.03
C PHE A 112 5.40 -4.39 -7.10
N ILE A 113 5.15 -5.64 -7.52
CA ILE A 113 4.26 -6.56 -6.82
C ILE A 113 4.95 -7.88 -6.53
N GLY A 114 4.40 -8.62 -5.56
CA GLY A 114 4.94 -9.93 -5.18
C GLY A 114 4.78 -11.00 -6.27
N GLN A 115 5.51 -12.11 -6.07
CA GLN A 115 5.58 -13.22 -7.02
C GLN A 115 4.30 -14.06 -7.07
N SER A 116 3.50 -14.09 -6.00
CA SER A 116 2.29 -14.90 -5.94
C SER A 116 1.27 -14.46 -7.00
N THR A 117 0.61 -15.41 -7.63
CA THR A 117 -0.54 -15.14 -8.51
C THR A 117 -1.79 -14.97 -7.67
N SER A 118 -2.63 -14.01 -7.98
CA SER A 118 -3.92 -13.77 -7.32
C SER A 118 -5.03 -13.69 -8.37
N GLY A 119 -5.85 -14.72 -8.47
CA GLY A 119 -6.81 -14.86 -9.56
C GLY A 119 -6.12 -14.84 -10.92
N LYS A 120 -6.60 -14.03 -11.85
CA LYS A 120 -6.00 -13.83 -13.18
C LYS A 120 -4.76 -12.93 -13.18
N GLN A 121 -4.46 -12.27 -12.06
CA GLN A 121 -3.32 -11.36 -11.96
C GLN A 121 -2.05 -12.13 -11.60
N LYS A 122 -1.18 -12.33 -12.60
CA LYS A 122 0.13 -12.94 -12.40
C LYS A 122 1.02 -12.03 -11.54
N GLY A 123 1.78 -12.64 -10.60
CA GLY A 123 2.83 -11.97 -9.87
C GLY A 123 4.03 -11.63 -10.76
N MET A 124 4.94 -10.83 -10.23
CA MET A 124 6.23 -10.55 -10.88
C MET A 124 7.24 -11.63 -10.50
N THR A 125 8.02 -12.10 -11.47
CA THR A 125 9.18 -12.95 -11.17
C THR A 125 10.27 -12.15 -10.45
N GLN A 126 11.16 -12.84 -9.74
CA GLN A 126 12.30 -12.17 -9.08
C GLN A 126 13.15 -11.36 -10.08
N LYS A 127 13.37 -11.88 -11.28
CA LYS A 127 14.10 -11.18 -12.34
C LYS A 127 13.41 -9.86 -12.73
N GLN A 128 12.07 -9.89 -12.84
CA GLN A 128 11.30 -8.68 -13.14
C GLN A 128 11.34 -7.68 -11.98
N GLN A 129 11.30 -8.15 -10.74
CA GLN A 129 11.42 -7.30 -9.56
C GLN A 129 12.77 -6.59 -9.52
N LEU A 130 13.87 -7.32 -9.74
CA LEU A 130 15.22 -6.73 -9.79
C LEU A 130 15.36 -5.70 -10.92
N ALA A 131 14.84 -6.00 -12.10
CA ALA A 131 14.85 -5.06 -13.22
C ALA A 131 14.10 -3.76 -12.89
N ARG A 132 12.91 -3.85 -12.25
CA ARG A 132 12.15 -2.66 -11.83
C ARG A 132 12.86 -1.82 -10.78
N LEU A 133 13.55 -2.46 -9.85
CA LEU A 133 14.36 -1.72 -8.86
C LEU A 133 15.54 -1.00 -9.51
N GLU A 134 16.14 -1.59 -10.54
CA GLU A 134 17.24 -0.95 -11.28
C GLU A 134 16.75 0.23 -12.12
N GLU A 135 15.62 0.09 -12.83
CA GLU A 135 14.96 1.19 -13.56
C GLU A 135 14.59 2.35 -12.60
N PHE A 136 14.14 2.04 -11.38
CA PHE A 136 13.86 3.05 -10.37
C PHE A 136 15.15 3.67 -9.79
N ARG A 137 16.22 2.88 -9.64
CA ARG A 137 17.52 3.36 -9.18
C ARG A 137 18.20 4.26 -10.22
N SER A 138 18.14 3.91 -11.49
CA SER A 138 18.69 4.71 -12.58
C SER A 138 17.89 5.98 -12.87
N GLY A 139 16.60 6.01 -12.47
CA GLY A 139 15.67 7.10 -12.77
C GLY A 139 14.94 6.94 -14.10
N GLU A 140 15.08 5.81 -14.78
CA GLU A 140 14.25 5.46 -15.94
C GLU A 140 12.77 5.38 -15.54
N VAL A 141 12.48 4.86 -14.32
CA VAL A 141 11.20 4.95 -13.62
C VAL A 141 11.37 5.92 -12.47
N ASN A 142 10.51 6.95 -12.37
CA ASN A 142 10.55 7.91 -11.27
C ASN A 142 9.42 7.71 -10.24
N VAL A 143 8.38 6.96 -10.59
CA VAL A 143 7.29 6.60 -9.67
C VAL A 143 7.12 5.09 -9.62
N LEU A 144 7.30 4.49 -8.44
CA LEU A 144 7.13 3.06 -8.24
C LEU A 144 5.93 2.80 -7.34
N VAL A 145 4.91 2.11 -7.86
CA VAL A 145 3.72 1.72 -7.08
C VAL A 145 3.86 0.27 -6.64
N ALA A 146 3.97 0.06 -5.33
CA ALA A 146 4.33 -1.22 -4.74
C ALA A 146 3.23 -1.80 -3.84
N THR A 147 3.11 -3.14 -3.84
CA THR A 147 2.41 -3.83 -2.74
C THR A 147 3.38 -4.15 -1.60
N SER A 148 2.83 -4.44 -0.41
CA SER A 148 3.60 -4.76 0.80
C SER A 148 4.60 -5.91 0.69
N VAL A 149 4.49 -6.76 -0.33
CA VAL A 149 5.41 -7.88 -0.58
C VAL A 149 6.81 -7.42 -1.03
N GLY A 150 6.95 -6.17 -1.50
CA GLY A 150 8.26 -5.58 -1.82
C GLY A 150 9.13 -5.25 -0.59
N GLU A 151 8.65 -5.56 0.62
CA GLU A 151 9.32 -5.17 1.87
C GLU A 151 10.32 -6.20 2.38
N GLU A 152 10.13 -7.49 2.07
CA GLU A 152 10.95 -8.58 2.61
C GLU A 152 12.06 -8.98 1.63
N GLY A 153 13.30 -8.65 1.98
CA GLY A 153 14.49 -9.20 1.33
C GLY A 153 15.00 -8.49 0.09
N LEU A 154 14.29 -7.48 -0.43
CA LEU A 154 14.77 -6.69 -1.58
C LEU A 154 15.23 -5.30 -1.13
N ASP A 155 16.40 -4.87 -1.62
CA ASP A 155 16.93 -3.54 -1.36
C ASP A 155 16.23 -2.50 -2.26
N VAL A 156 15.05 -2.04 -1.80
CA VAL A 156 14.31 -0.97 -2.48
C VAL A 156 15.09 0.34 -2.35
N PRO A 157 15.42 1.01 -3.45
CA PRO A 157 16.17 2.26 -3.42
C PRO A 157 15.48 3.35 -2.60
N ALA A 158 16.26 4.30 -2.09
CA ALA A 158 15.73 5.46 -1.40
C ALA A 158 14.87 6.33 -2.34
N ALA A 159 13.81 6.93 -1.78
CA ALA A 159 12.89 7.80 -2.48
C ALA A 159 12.81 9.16 -1.78
N ASP A 160 12.57 10.22 -2.55
CA ASP A 160 12.39 11.58 -2.03
C ASP A 160 11.02 11.74 -1.37
N LEU A 161 10.01 11.01 -1.87
CA LEU A 161 8.67 10.94 -1.30
C LEU A 161 8.22 9.49 -1.20
N VAL A 162 7.75 9.09 -0.03
CA VAL A 162 7.04 7.83 0.19
C VAL A 162 5.58 8.14 0.54
N LEU A 163 4.66 7.62 -0.25
CA LEU A 163 3.23 7.70 -0.02
C LEU A 163 2.71 6.34 0.46
N MET A 164 2.08 6.32 1.59
CA MET A 164 1.30 5.17 2.06
C MET A 164 -0.16 5.41 1.74
N TYR A 165 -0.72 4.66 0.79
CA TYR A 165 -2.11 4.81 0.36
C TYR A 165 -3.10 4.45 1.47
N GLU A 166 -2.71 3.57 2.38
CA GLU A 166 -3.41 3.25 3.61
C GLU A 166 -2.44 3.13 4.79
N PRO A 167 -2.93 3.32 6.03
CA PRO A 167 -2.12 3.13 7.23
C PRO A 167 -1.76 1.65 7.42
N VAL A 168 -0.54 1.40 7.87
CA VAL A 168 -0.01 0.06 8.10
C VAL A 168 -0.25 -0.38 9.53
N PRO A 169 -0.88 -1.55 9.77
CA PRO A 169 -1.19 -2.01 11.13
C PRO A 169 0.03 -2.33 12.00
N SER A 170 1.18 -2.63 11.37
CA SER A 170 2.41 -3.05 12.06
C SER A 170 3.38 -1.88 12.20
N ALA A 171 3.79 -1.58 13.45
CA ALA A 171 4.81 -0.58 13.72
C ALA A 171 6.15 -0.89 13.00
N ILE A 172 6.55 -2.16 12.96
CA ILE A 172 7.78 -2.61 12.29
C ILE A 172 7.70 -2.33 10.78
N ARG A 173 6.58 -2.69 10.13
CA ARG A 173 6.38 -2.42 8.69
C ARG A 173 6.35 -0.92 8.40
N SER A 174 5.70 -0.13 9.26
CA SER A 174 5.67 1.32 9.15
C SER A 174 7.08 1.91 9.20
N ILE A 175 7.93 1.45 10.13
CA ILE A 175 9.33 1.87 10.28
C ILE A 175 10.16 1.43 9.06
N GLN A 176 10.01 0.19 8.60
CA GLN A 176 10.71 -0.31 7.42
C GLN A 176 10.38 0.51 6.17
N ARG A 177 9.10 0.84 5.94
CA ARG A 177 8.67 1.71 4.83
C ARG A 177 9.24 3.12 4.96
N ARG A 178 9.16 3.72 6.16
CA ARG A 178 9.74 5.05 6.44
C ARG A 178 11.27 5.06 6.29
N GLY A 179 11.93 3.98 6.66
CA GLY A 179 13.39 3.81 6.50
C GLY A 179 13.88 3.83 5.05
N ARG A 180 12.98 3.74 4.05
CA ARG A 180 13.34 3.89 2.62
C ARG A 180 13.60 5.35 2.20
N THR A 181 13.18 6.32 3.00
CA THR A 181 13.50 7.74 2.76
C THR A 181 14.82 8.17 3.40
N ALA A 182 15.31 7.49 4.45
CA ALA A 182 16.31 8.04 5.36
C ALA A 182 17.76 7.61 5.08
N ARG A 183 18.05 6.77 4.07
CA ARG A 183 19.42 6.20 3.92
C ARG A 183 20.45 7.17 3.37
N GLN A 184 20.08 8.25 2.64
CA GLN A 184 21.04 9.24 2.11
C GLN A 184 20.49 10.67 1.88
N ARG A 185 19.17 10.92 1.97
CA ARG A 185 18.54 12.24 1.82
C ARG A 185 17.34 12.35 2.75
N SER A 186 16.97 13.55 3.17
CA SER A 186 15.77 13.85 3.96
C SER A 186 14.51 13.70 3.10
N GLY A 187 14.06 12.46 2.87
CA GLY A 187 12.82 12.20 2.16
C GLY A 187 11.59 12.37 3.06
N THR A 188 10.45 12.68 2.45
CA THR A 188 9.17 12.88 3.14
C THR A 188 8.34 11.59 3.08
N VAL A 189 7.71 11.22 4.21
CA VAL A 189 6.72 10.13 4.25
C VAL A 189 5.36 10.72 4.56
N LYS A 190 4.35 10.38 3.74
CA LYS A 190 2.96 10.78 3.96
C LYS A 190 2.06 9.54 3.93
N THR A 191 1.13 9.46 4.87
CA THR A 191 0.11 8.41 4.92
C THR A 191 -1.24 9.03 4.62
N LEU A 192 -1.98 8.44 3.67
CA LEU A 192 -3.34 8.86 3.37
C LEU A 192 -4.32 8.11 4.28
N ILE A 193 -5.24 8.86 4.86
CA ILE A 193 -6.24 8.34 5.79
C ILE A 193 -7.60 8.83 5.33
N ALA A 194 -8.49 7.90 4.99
CA ALA A 194 -9.89 8.23 4.76
C ALA A 194 -10.58 8.43 6.12
N ASN A 195 -11.13 9.62 6.35
CA ASN A 195 -11.84 9.95 7.58
C ASN A 195 -13.10 9.09 7.74
N ASP A 196 -13.49 8.81 8.97
CA ASP A 196 -14.67 8.02 9.34
C ASP A 196 -14.69 6.62 8.74
N THR A 197 -13.49 6.05 8.52
CA THR A 197 -13.30 4.71 7.98
C THR A 197 -12.35 3.88 8.85
N ARG A 198 -12.16 2.62 8.46
CA ARG A 198 -11.18 1.71 9.07
C ARG A 198 -9.77 2.32 9.11
N ASP A 199 -9.39 3.13 8.13
CA ASP A 199 -8.07 3.77 8.09
C ASP A 199 -7.75 4.53 9.37
N GLN A 200 -8.71 5.28 9.89
CA GLN A 200 -8.53 6.07 11.12
C GLN A 200 -8.24 5.19 12.35
N TYR A 201 -8.95 4.06 12.46
CA TYR A 201 -8.73 3.11 13.56
C TYR A 201 -7.38 2.41 13.44
N VAL A 202 -7.00 2.01 12.23
CA VAL A 202 -5.72 1.37 11.96
C VAL A 202 -4.57 2.33 12.25
N SER A 203 -4.67 3.59 11.81
CA SER A 203 -3.66 4.63 12.07
C SER A 203 -3.46 4.86 13.57
N ARG A 204 -4.53 5.07 14.32
CA ARG A 204 -4.48 5.26 15.78
C ARG A 204 -3.87 4.04 16.49
N ALA A 205 -4.28 2.84 16.11
CA ALA A 205 -3.74 1.61 16.66
C ALA A 205 -2.25 1.42 16.34
N ALA A 206 -1.81 1.79 15.16
CA ALA A 206 -0.40 1.77 14.75
C ALA A 206 0.44 2.76 15.58
N GLU A 207 -0.04 3.98 15.77
CA GLU A 207 0.63 5.00 16.59
C GLU A 207 0.80 4.55 18.05
N ILE A 208 -0.25 3.95 18.65
CA ILE A 208 -0.18 3.43 20.01
C ILE A 208 0.87 2.32 20.12
N ARG A 209 0.88 1.38 19.16
CA ARG A 209 1.86 0.28 19.15
C ARG A 209 3.29 0.80 18.97
N GLU A 210 3.47 1.80 18.12
CA GLU A 210 4.76 2.43 17.89
C GLU A 210 5.29 3.12 19.15
N ARG A 211 4.47 3.94 19.84
CA ARG A 211 4.82 4.57 21.10
C ARG A 211 5.21 3.54 22.17
N LYS A 212 4.41 2.47 22.29
CA LYS A 212 4.72 1.37 23.23
C LYS A 212 6.03 0.67 22.91
N MET A 213 6.35 0.48 21.63
CA MET A 213 7.60 -0.13 21.20
C MET A 213 8.79 0.75 21.59
N TYR A 214 8.73 2.06 21.34
CA TYR A 214 9.80 3.00 21.74
C TYR A 214 9.96 3.09 23.26
N SER A 215 8.87 3.09 24.02
CA SER A 215 8.93 3.04 25.50
C SER A 215 9.66 1.78 25.98
N ASN A 216 9.30 0.61 25.44
CA ASN A 216 9.96 -0.65 25.82
C ASN A 216 11.45 -0.65 25.44
N LEU A 217 11.83 -0.07 24.31
CA LEU A 217 13.24 0.04 23.91
C LEU A 217 14.02 0.94 24.86
N ALA A 218 13.46 2.09 25.26
CA ALA A 218 14.08 2.99 26.22
C ALA A 218 14.29 2.31 27.60
N ASP A 219 13.30 1.53 28.06
CA ASP A 219 13.42 0.77 29.31
C ASP A 219 14.54 -0.28 29.25
N ILE A 220 14.68 -0.98 28.09
CA ILE A 220 15.74 -1.95 27.89
C ILE A 220 17.12 -1.28 27.87
N GLU A 221 17.25 -0.12 27.20
CA GLU A 221 18.49 0.65 27.18
C GLU A 221 18.91 1.11 28.58
N GLN A 222 17.96 1.64 29.37
CA GLN A 222 18.23 2.02 30.76
C GLN A 222 18.66 0.84 31.64
N GLN A 223 18.03 -0.34 31.45
CA GLN A 223 18.42 -1.56 32.18
C GLN A 223 19.83 -2.03 31.77
N LYS A 224 20.18 -1.94 30.49
CA LYS A 224 21.55 -2.26 30.02
C LYS A 224 22.57 -1.31 30.62
N GLN A 225 22.30 -0.02 30.63
CA GLN A 225 23.19 0.98 31.19
C GLN A 225 23.45 0.73 32.68
N LYS A 226 22.40 0.52 33.48
CA LYS A 226 22.52 0.17 34.90
C LYS A 226 23.37 -1.08 35.13
N ARG A 227 23.27 -2.10 34.28
CA ARG A 227 24.08 -3.33 34.37
C ARG A 227 25.55 -3.09 34.03
N LEU A 228 25.85 -2.19 33.09
CA LEU A 228 27.21 -1.80 32.73
C LEU A 228 27.85 -1.01 33.86
N ASP A 229 27.16 -0.03 34.41
CA ASP A 229 27.64 0.79 35.53
C ASP A 229 27.95 -0.05 36.78
N PHE A 230 27.13 -1.09 37.03
CA PHE A 230 27.39 -2.04 38.14
C PHE A 230 28.66 -2.89 37.94
N ARG A 231 29.01 -3.21 36.69
CA ARG A 231 30.22 -4.00 36.39
C ARG A 231 31.48 -3.17 36.39
N THR A 232 31.40 -1.88 36.17
CA THR A 232 32.55 -0.95 36.13
C THR A 232 32.96 -0.49 37.53
N ASN A 233 32.06 -0.60 38.53
CA ASN A 233 32.29 -0.20 39.92
C ASN A 233 32.63 -1.39 40.85
N MET A 234 32.94 -2.56 40.31
CA MET A 234 33.55 -3.73 40.99
C MET A 234 35.02 -3.85 40.57
#